data_a460b375de4da90265bbd2b9c207a348
#
_entry.id   a460b375de4da90265bbd2b9c207a348
#
_cell.length_a   1.000
_cell.length_b   1.000
_cell.length_c   1.000
_cell.angle_alpha   90.00
_cell.angle_beta   90.00
_cell.angle_gamma   90.00
#
_symmetry.space_group_name_H-M   'P 1'
#
loop_
_entity.id
_entity.type
_entity.pdbx_description
1 polymer ?
#
loop_
_entity_poly.entity_id
_entity_poly.type
_entity_poly.pdbx_seq_one_letter_code
_entity_poly.pdbx_strand_id
1 'polypeptide(L)'
;SSIELAHQFYNSYDSSLFFEKRKQFIETLRQQHFKVIEVEDPLKLIVRANGHTGLEVQRYFEKNHIYIELADDYQILIVLPLWHFNDRYPFETLLHRIKTIQLPKKAKEKLEPVLLPLEKSVYVSKYINHAYWININKAQHKVLAQHIVPYPPGIPVFWKGEKVTKNMIKLMQYYLSHSVRVEGIKNDKILVKDE
;
A
#
# COMPACT_ATOMS: atom_id res chain seq x y z
N SER A 1 -16.60 -27.74 -7.19
CA SER A 1 -16.62 -26.27 -6.98
C SER A 1 -15.19 -25.73 -6.93
N SER A 2 -15.01 -24.40 -7.03
CA SER A 2 -13.67 -23.77 -6.91
C SER A 2 -13.02 -24.03 -5.55
N ILE A 3 -13.82 -24.13 -4.49
CA ILE A 3 -13.34 -24.44 -3.13
C ILE A 3 -12.80 -25.87 -3.07
N GLU A 4 -13.47 -26.80 -3.69
CA GLU A 4 -13.08 -28.20 -3.75
C GLU A 4 -11.78 -28.41 -4.51
N LEU A 5 -11.61 -27.71 -5.63
CA LEU A 5 -10.35 -27.68 -6.39
C LEU A 5 -9.21 -27.08 -5.57
N ALA A 6 -9.46 -25.99 -4.86
CA ALA A 6 -8.47 -25.37 -3.99
C ALA A 6 -8.05 -26.30 -2.85
N HIS A 7 -8.98 -27.04 -2.25
CA HIS A 7 -8.71 -28.02 -1.21
C HIS A 7 -7.91 -29.22 -1.74
N GLN A 8 -8.24 -29.72 -2.94
CA GLN A 8 -7.46 -30.78 -3.60
C GLN A 8 -6.04 -30.32 -3.90
N PHE A 9 -5.88 -29.10 -4.45
CA PHE A 9 -4.59 -28.49 -4.68
C PHE A 9 -3.76 -28.41 -3.39
N TYR A 10 -4.34 -27.88 -2.32
CA TYR A 10 -3.66 -27.73 -1.04
C TYR A 10 -3.17 -29.07 -0.47
N ASN A 11 -4.01 -30.13 -0.54
CA ASN A 11 -3.65 -31.44 -0.03
C ASN A 11 -2.55 -32.15 -0.83
N SER A 12 -2.35 -31.78 -2.10
CA SER A 12 -1.32 -32.35 -2.98
C SER A 12 -0.13 -31.41 -3.22
N TYR A 13 -0.13 -30.22 -2.61
CA TYR A 13 0.89 -29.21 -2.85
C TYR A 13 2.23 -29.59 -2.28
N ASP A 14 3.25 -29.67 -3.17
CA ASP A 14 4.65 -29.78 -2.77
C ASP A 14 5.26 -28.37 -2.75
N SER A 15 5.67 -27.94 -1.58
CA SER A 15 6.25 -26.62 -1.36
C SER A 15 7.72 -26.47 -1.79
N SER A 16 8.40 -27.54 -2.18
CA SER A 16 9.83 -27.53 -2.53
C SER A 16 10.15 -26.52 -3.63
N LEU A 17 9.39 -26.56 -4.71
CA LEU A 17 9.53 -25.64 -5.84
C LEU A 17 9.23 -24.18 -5.47
N PHE A 18 8.27 -23.96 -4.57
CA PHE A 18 7.98 -22.62 -4.07
C PHE A 18 9.20 -22.04 -3.35
N PHE A 19 9.81 -22.80 -2.43
CA PHE A 19 10.97 -22.29 -1.67
C PHE A 19 12.20 -22.11 -2.57
N GLU A 20 12.38 -22.95 -3.58
CA GLU A 20 13.44 -22.76 -4.57
C GLU A 20 13.25 -21.45 -5.35
N LYS A 21 12.08 -21.23 -5.95
CA LYS A 21 11.75 -20.02 -6.69
C LYS A 21 11.76 -18.78 -5.78
N ARG A 22 11.26 -18.91 -4.56
CA ARG A 22 11.32 -17.82 -3.57
C ARG A 22 12.76 -17.40 -3.29
N LYS A 23 13.68 -18.35 -3.11
CA LYS A 23 15.11 -18.07 -2.93
C LYS A 23 15.70 -17.32 -4.11
N GLN A 24 15.46 -17.79 -5.34
CA GLN A 24 15.91 -17.14 -6.57
C GLN A 24 15.34 -15.72 -6.71
N PHE A 25 14.07 -15.52 -6.38
CA PHE A 25 13.41 -14.22 -6.39
C PHE A 25 14.07 -13.24 -5.40
N ILE A 26 14.32 -13.67 -4.17
CA ILE A 26 14.98 -12.87 -3.12
C ILE A 26 16.41 -12.51 -3.55
N GLU A 27 17.18 -13.47 -4.07
CA GLU A 27 18.54 -13.25 -4.55
C GLU A 27 18.56 -12.24 -5.71
N THR A 28 17.61 -12.34 -6.63
CA THR A 28 17.47 -11.39 -7.74
C THR A 28 17.17 -9.96 -7.23
N LEU A 29 16.28 -9.80 -6.26
CA LEU A 29 16.02 -8.50 -5.64
C LEU A 29 17.27 -7.94 -4.95
N ARG A 30 18.00 -8.76 -4.21
CA ARG A 30 19.24 -8.37 -3.51
C ARG A 30 20.34 -7.95 -4.49
N GLN A 31 20.47 -8.64 -5.63
CA GLN A 31 21.39 -8.27 -6.70
C GLN A 31 21.06 -6.90 -7.32
N GLN A 32 19.80 -6.49 -7.33
CA GLN A 32 19.35 -5.16 -7.73
C GLN A 32 19.40 -4.14 -6.59
N HIS A 33 20.16 -4.42 -5.52
CA HIS A 33 20.37 -3.56 -4.36
C HIS A 33 19.13 -3.27 -3.52
N PHE A 34 18.06 -4.06 -3.65
CA PHE A 34 16.93 -4.01 -2.74
C PHE A 34 17.28 -4.68 -1.41
N LYS A 35 16.85 -4.07 -0.32
CA LYS A 35 16.87 -4.70 1.01
C LYS A 35 15.60 -5.54 1.16
N VAL A 36 15.75 -6.85 1.21
CA VAL A 36 14.64 -7.79 1.41
C VAL A 36 14.59 -8.23 2.86
N ILE A 37 13.45 -8.06 3.50
CA ILE A 37 13.16 -8.48 4.86
C ILE A 37 12.15 -9.64 4.77
N GLU A 38 12.59 -10.79 5.23
CA GLU A 38 11.77 -12.00 5.31
C GLU A 38 10.98 -11.96 6.62
N VAL A 39 9.72 -12.29 6.54
CA VAL A 39 8.79 -12.34 7.68
C VAL A 39 8.36 -13.78 7.92
N GLU A 40 7.65 -14.03 9.01
CA GLU A 40 7.22 -15.37 9.41
C GLU A 40 6.36 -16.06 8.33
N ASP A 41 5.47 -15.31 7.67
CA ASP A 41 4.69 -15.81 6.54
C ASP A 41 5.57 -15.91 5.28
N PRO A 42 5.88 -17.13 4.77
CA PRO A 42 6.79 -17.31 3.65
C PRO A 42 6.26 -16.74 2.33
N LEU A 43 4.97 -16.47 2.22
CA LEU A 43 4.38 -15.83 1.05
C LEU A 43 4.62 -14.33 1.01
N LYS A 44 5.04 -13.71 2.11
CA LYS A 44 5.20 -12.27 2.23
C LYS A 44 6.67 -11.87 2.25
N LEU A 45 6.98 -10.82 1.52
CA LEU A 45 8.29 -10.18 1.53
C LEU A 45 8.13 -8.68 1.69
N ILE A 46 8.89 -8.08 2.59
CA ILE A 46 9.01 -6.63 2.71
C ILE A 46 10.27 -6.21 1.97
N VAL A 47 10.13 -5.23 1.06
CA VAL A 47 11.24 -4.76 0.23
C VAL A 47 11.43 -3.26 0.39
N ARG A 48 12.67 -2.83 0.58
CA ARG A 48 13.08 -1.42 0.70
C ARG A 48 14.17 -1.09 -0.32
N ALA A 49 14.23 0.18 -0.71
CA ALA A 49 15.33 0.71 -1.50
C ALA A 49 15.90 1.97 -0.81
N ASN A 50 17.23 2.07 -0.76
CA ASN A 50 17.89 3.19 -0.09
C ASN A 50 17.52 4.54 -0.73
N GLY A 51 17.09 5.51 0.07
CA GLY A 51 16.71 6.85 -0.36
C GLY A 51 15.38 6.95 -1.10
N HIS A 52 14.60 5.86 -1.16
CA HIS A 52 13.31 5.83 -1.83
C HIS A 52 12.18 5.47 -0.87
N THR A 53 11.04 6.12 -1.01
CA THR A 53 9.80 5.71 -0.35
C THR A 53 9.27 4.42 -0.98
N GLY A 54 8.45 3.67 -0.24
CA GLY A 54 7.77 2.51 -0.80
C GLY A 54 6.88 2.87 -1.99
N LEU A 55 6.21 4.04 -1.95
CA LEU A 55 5.39 4.54 -3.06
C LEU A 55 6.22 4.81 -4.33
N GLU A 56 7.46 5.29 -4.19
CA GLU A 56 8.37 5.44 -5.33
C GLU A 56 8.79 4.08 -5.88
N VAL A 57 9.20 3.16 -5.00
CA VAL A 57 9.55 1.78 -5.38
C VAL A 57 8.39 1.11 -6.10
N GLN A 58 7.17 1.21 -5.58
CA GLN A 58 5.96 0.71 -6.23
C GLN A 58 5.85 1.18 -7.68
N ARG A 59 5.99 2.48 -7.94
CA ARG A 59 5.89 3.03 -9.31
C ARG A 59 6.92 2.43 -10.27
N TYR A 60 8.13 2.12 -9.80
CA TYR A 60 9.15 1.46 -10.63
C TYR A 60 8.82 -0.01 -10.89
N PHE A 61 8.26 -0.71 -9.91
CA PHE A 61 7.77 -2.07 -10.10
C PHE A 61 6.62 -2.11 -11.11
N GLU A 62 5.63 -1.23 -10.96
CA GLU A 62 4.47 -1.12 -11.87
C GLU A 62 4.87 -0.77 -13.30
N LYS A 63 5.85 0.13 -13.50
CA LYS A 63 6.41 0.43 -14.84
C LYS A 63 7.04 -0.80 -15.51
N ASN A 64 7.50 -1.77 -14.71
CA ASN A 64 8.02 -3.04 -15.17
C ASN A 64 6.98 -4.17 -15.11
N HIS A 65 5.69 -3.81 -15.04
CA HIS A 65 4.56 -4.75 -15.01
C HIS A 65 4.63 -5.75 -13.83
N ILE A 66 5.12 -5.29 -12.69
CA ILE A 66 5.10 -6.03 -11.43
C ILE A 66 4.21 -5.24 -10.46
N TYR A 67 3.07 -5.83 -10.12
CA TYR A 67 2.10 -5.23 -9.21
C TYR A 67 2.32 -5.77 -7.81
N ILE A 68 2.43 -4.87 -6.87
CA ILE A 68 2.70 -5.19 -5.46
C ILE A 68 1.42 -5.03 -4.63
N GLU A 69 1.38 -5.65 -3.46
CA GLU A 69 0.20 -5.63 -2.61
C GLU A 69 0.02 -4.30 -1.90
N LEU A 70 1.06 -3.80 -1.24
CA LEU A 70 1.02 -2.58 -0.44
C LEU A 70 2.31 -1.78 -0.59
N ALA A 71 2.20 -0.45 -0.45
CA ALA A 71 3.33 0.45 -0.29
C ALA A 71 3.04 1.46 0.82
N ASP A 72 4.06 1.80 1.59
CA ASP A 72 4.04 2.88 2.57
C ASP A 72 5.23 3.85 2.35
N ASP A 73 5.50 4.72 3.31
CA ASP A 73 6.59 5.70 3.21
C ASP A 73 7.99 5.08 3.19
N TYR A 74 8.13 3.78 3.49
CA TYR A 74 9.43 3.13 3.66
C TYR A 74 9.64 1.93 2.78
N GLN A 75 8.59 1.22 2.44
CA GLN A 75 8.67 -0.14 1.96
C GLN A 75 7.48 -0.53 1.10
N ILE A 76 7.68 -1.62 0.36
CA ILE A 76 6.60 -2.33 -0.32
C ILE A 76 6.41 -3.70 0.31
N LEU A 77 5.19 -4.20 0.27
CA LEU A 77 4.84 -5.59 0.59
C LEU A 77 4.55 -6.33 -0.71
N ILE A 78 5.26 -7.43 -0.91
CA ILE A 78 5.02 -8.35 -2.02
C ILE A 78 4.38 -9.61 -1.46
N VAL A 79 3.30 -10.08 -2.07
CA VAL A 79 2.71 -11.39 -1.81
C VAL A 79 3.05 -12.30 -2.98
N LEU A 80 3.75 -13.40 -2.68
CA LEU A 80 4.20 -14.36 -3.67
C LEU A 80 3.09 -15.36 -4.00
N PRO A 81 2.95 -15.78 -5.27
CA PRO A 81 2.06 -16.86 -5.62
C PRO A 81 2.62 -18.21 -5.15
N LEU A 82 1.78 -19.19 -4.95
CA LEU A 82 2.19 -20.56 -4.67
C LEU A 82 2.69 -21.23 -5.96
N TRP A 83 3.95 -21.02 -6.33
CA TRP A 83 4.55 -21.65 -7.51
C TRP A 83 4.53 -23.19 -7.42
N HIS A 84 4.17 -23.84 -8.53
CA HIS A 84 4.12 -25.31 -8.64
C HIS A 84 4.51 -25.78 -10.05
N PHE A 85 4.67 -27.09 -10.24
CA PHE A 85 5.20 -27.65 -11.50
C PHE A 85 4.30 -27.36 -12.72
N ASN A 86 2.99 -27.31 -12.55
CA ASN A 86 2.03 -27.03 -13.61
C ASN A 86 1.68 -25.54 -13.72
N ASP A 87 2.46 -24.69 -13.06
CA ASP A 87 2.23 -23.26 -13.04
C ASP A 87 2.53 -22.62 -14.40
N ARG A 88 1.55 -21.93 -14.93
CA ARG A 88 1.71 -21.14 -16.17
C ARG A 88 2.25 -19.73 -15.91
N TYR A 89 2.57 -19.42 -14.67
CA TYR A 89 3.11 -18.12 -14.31
C TYR A 89 4.53 -17.96 -14.84
N PRO A 90 4.81 -16.89 -15.60
CA PRO A 90 6.10 -16.72 -16.27
C PRO A 90 7.20 -16.28 -15.27
N PHE A 91 7.68 -17.18 -14.45
CA PHE A 91 8.67 -16.90 -13.39
C PHE A 91 9.95 -16.26 -13.94
N GLU A 92 10.50 -16.79 -15.04
CA GLU A 92 11.71 -16.22 -15.65
C GLU A 92 11.47 -14.80 -16.20
N THR A 93 10.27 -14.54 -16.72
CA THR A 93 9.87 -13.18 -17.12
C THR A 93 9.80 -12.25 -15.92
N LEU A 94 9.31 -12.73 -14.77
CA LEU A 94 9.28 -11.95 -13.54
C LEU A 94 10.72 -11.61 -13.07
N LEU A 95 11.63 -12.57 -13.05
CA LEU A 95 13.03 -12.33 -12.71
C LEU A 95 13.69 -11.33 -13.68
N HIS A 96 13.42 -11.48 -14.96
CA HIS A 96 13.92 -10.54 -15.99
C HIS A 96 13.41 -9.11 -15.71
N ARG A 97 12.13 -8.94 -15.46
CA ARG A 97 11.53 -7.63 -15.12
C ARG A 97 12.16 -6.99 -13.89
N ILE A 98 12.47 -7.78 -12.85
CA ILE A 98 13.18 -7.27 -11.67
C ILE A 98 14.57 -6.76 -12.05
N LYS A 99 15.31 -7.51 -12.88
CA LYS A 99 16.66 -7.12 -13.32
C LYS A 99 16.67 -5.83 -14.16
N THR A 100 15.55 -5.46 -14.77
CA THR A 100 15.42 -4.23 -15.55
C THR A 100 15.00 -3.01 -14.72
N ILE A 101 14.65 -3.18 -13.45
CA ILE A 101 14.30 -2.05 -12.57
C ILE A 101 15.56 -1.24 -12.27
N GLN A 102 15.57 0.01 -12.72
CA GLN A 102 16.63 0.97 -12.43
C GLN A 102 16.08 2.11 -11.57
N LEU A 103 16.45 2.10 -10.31
CA LEU A 103 16.15 3.22 -9.41
C LEU A 103 17.23 4.29 -9.54
N PRO A 104 16.88 5.59 -9.62
CA PRO A 104 17.87 6.66 -9.61
C PRO A 104 18.64 6.65 -8.29
N LYS A 105 19.95 6.87 -8.37
CA LYS A 105 20.76 7.03 -7.15
C LYS A 105 20.30 8.28 -6.40
N LYS A 106 19.77 8.10 -5.20
CA LYS A 106 19.48 9.19 -4.27
C LYS A 106 20.51 9.23 -3.16
N ALA A 107 20.79 10.41 -2.65
CA ALA A 107 21.51 10.55 -1.39
C ALA A 107 20.76 9.78 -0.30
N LYS A 108 21.47 9.26 0.70
CA LYS A 108 20.87 8.61 1.88
C LYS A 108 20.14 9.67 2.70
N GLU A 109 19.00 10.14 2.22
CA GLU A 109 18.09 10.88 3.07
C GLU A 109 17.47 9.90 4.05
N LYS A 110 17.57 10.24 5.33
CA LYS A 110 16.84 9.53 6.37
C LYS A 110 15.39 9.88 6.15
N LEU A 111 14.64 8.92 5.62
CA LEU A 111 13.18 9.08 5.51
C LEU A 111 12.64 9.18 6.94
N GLU A 112 12.31 10.37 7.36
CA GLU A 112 11.65 10.59 8.65
C GLU A 112 10.18 10.21 8.53
N PRO A 113 9.65 9.38 9.46
CA PRO A 113 8.24 9.06 9.44
C PRO A 113 7.43 10.32 9.65
N VAL A 114 6.40 10.50 8.84
CA VAL A 114 5.36 11.49 9.16
C VAL A 114 4.54 10.96 10.33
N LEU A 115 5.13 10.99 11.52
CA LEU A 115 4.43 10.66 12.75
C LEU A 115 3.53 11.85 13.09
N LEU A 116 2.32 11.83 12.53
CA LEU A 116 1.27 12.70 13.05
C LEU A 116 0.75 12.06 14.34
N PRO A 117 0.80 12.76 15.48
CA PRO A 117 0.21 12.24 16.70
C PRO A 117 -1.26 11.94 16.43
N LEU A 118 -1.66 10.68 16.64
CA LEU A 118 -3.05 10.27 16.60
C LEU A 118 -3.75 10.98 17.77
N GLU A 119 -4.39 12.11 17.45
CA GLU A 119 -5.33 12.72 18.36
C GLU A 119 -6.49 11.74 18.54
N LYS A 120 -7.01 11.61 19.76
CA LYS A 120 -8.25 10.87 19.97
C LYS A 120 -9.32 11.51 19.10
N SER A 121 -9.79 10.77 18.11
CA SER A 121 -10.86 11.24 17.24
C SER A 121 -12.14 11.41 18.08
N VAL A 122 -12.80 12.54 17.93
CA VAL A 122 -14.11 12.77 18.53
C VAL A 122 -15.16 12.34 17.52
N TYR A 123 -15.77 11.20 17.79
CA TYR A 123 -16.89 10.71 17.01
C TYR A 123 -18.17 11.45 17.44
N VAL A 124 -18.76 12.21 16.53
CA VAL A 124 -19.88 13.12 16.87
C VAL A 124 -21.22 12.60 16.37
N SER A 125 -21.28 11.92 15.23
CA SER A 125 -22.57 11.54 14.66
C SER A 125 -22.51 10.33 13.75
N LYS A 126 -23.43 9.38 13.97
CA LYS A 126 -23.65 8.21 13.13
C LYS A 126 -24.54 8.51 11.91
N TYR A 127 -25.49 9.45 12.07
CA TYR A 127 -26.47 9.81 11.07
C TYR A 127 -26.14 11.18 10.49
N ILE A 128 -25.95 11.23 9.19
CA ILE A 128 -25.66 12.44 8.42
C ILE A 128 -26.64 12.44 7.24
N ASN A 129 -27.65 13.32 7.33
CA ASN A 129 -28.72 13.41 6.33
C ASN A 129 -28.38 14.38 5.21
N HIS A 130 -27.66 15.47 5.54
CA HIS A 130 -27.25 16.49 4.59
C HIS A 130 -25.75 16.71 4.68
N ALA A 131 -25.11 16.87 3.52
CA ALA A 131 -23.66 17.04 3.44
C ALA A 131 -23.29 17.90 2.23
N TYR A 132 -22.18 18.62 2.35
CA TYR A 132 -21.66 19.46 1.27
C TYR A 132 -20.13 19.32 1.16
N TRP A 133 -19.61 19.63 -0.02
CA TRP A 133 -18.19 19.59 -0.30
C TRP A 133 -17.50 20.89 0.14
N ILE A 134 -16.48 20.77 0.98
CA ILE A 134 -15.66 21.89 1.46
C ILE A 134 -14.19 21.64 1.17
N ASN A 135 -13.41 22.69 0.91
CA ASN A 135 -11.97 22.57 0.79
C ASN A 135 -11.36 22.05 2.08
N ILE A 136 -10.41 21.11 1.97
CA ILE A 136 -9.75 20.45 3.10
C ILE A 136 -9.22 21.47 4.12
N ASN A 137 -8.64 22.59 3.65
CA ASN A 137 -8.06 23.61 4.52
C ASN A 137 -9.11 24.37 5.37
N LYS A 138 -10.37 24.34 4.96
CA LYS A 138 -11.50 24.99 5.63
C LYS A 138 -12.35 24.01 6.45
N ALA A 139 -11.97 22.73 6.48
CA ALA A 139 -12.79 21.69 7.07
C ALA A 139 -12.56 21.49 8.58
N GLN A 140 -11.61 22.20 9.18
CA GLN A 140 -11.34 22.06 10.62
C GLN A 140 -12.62 22.28 11.46
N HIS A 141 -12.82 21.39 12.44
CA HIS A 141 -13.99 21.33 13.33
C HIS A 141 -15.31 20.88 12.67
N LYS A 142 -15.39 20.72 11.36
CA LYS A 142 -16.55 20.11 10.68
C LYS A 142 -16.57 18.58 10.93
N VAL A 143 -17.70 17.93 10.68
CA VAL A 143 -17.89 16.49 10.85
C VAL A 143 -17.83 15.80 9.50
N LEU A 144 -16.99 14.78 9.36
CA LEU A 144 -16.88 14.02 8.11
C LEU A 144 -18.21 13.34 7.76
N ALA A 145 -18.67 13.53 6.54
CA ALA A 145 -19.85 12.85 6.00
C ALA A 145 -19.50 11.59 5.19
N GLN A 146 -18.24 11.36 4.93
CA GLN A 146 -17.72 10.19 4.23
C GLN A 146 -16.41 9.74 4.86
N HIS A 147 -16.07 8.43 4.75
CA HIS A 147 -14.77 7.91 5.13
C HIS A 147 -13.67 8.47 4.23
N ILE A 148 -12.47 8.64 4.79
CA ILE A 148 -11.26 8.96 4.04
C ILE A 148 -10.41 7.70 3.98
N VAL A 149 -10.21 7.17 2.77
CA VAL A 149 -9.62 5.85 2.54
C VAL A 149 -8.46 5.97 1.55
N PRO A 150 -7.21 5.91 2.00
CA PRO A 150 -6.06 5.84 1.10
C PRO A 150 -5.95 4.46 0.45
N TYR A 151 -5.49 4.43 -0.80
CA TYR A 151 -5.22 3.20 -1.54
C TYR A 151 -3.77 3.16 -2.03
N PRO A 152 -3.05 2.04 -1.81
CA PRO A 152 -3.37 0.91 -0.94
C PRO A 152 -3.30 1.32 0.55
N PRO A 153 -3.84 0.55 1.52
CA PRO A 153 -4.51 -0.75 1.41
C PRO A 153 -6.03 -0.68 1.25
N GLY A 154 -6.64 0.51 1.22
CA GLY A 154 -8.09 0.63 1.19
C GLY A 154 -8.75 0.52 2.58
N ILE A 155 -8.02 0.87 3.64
CA ILE A 155 -8.53 0.92 5.01
C ILE A 155 -8.80 2.37 5.36
N PRO A 156 -10.00 2.70 5.89
CA PRO A 156 -10.29 4.05 6.34
C PRO A 156 -9.31 4.54 7.41
N VAL A 157 -8.68 5.69 7.17
CA VAL A 157 -7.85 6.38 8.16
C VAL A 157 -8.67 7.35 9.00
N PHE A 158 -9.77 7.86 8.41
CA PHE A 158 -10.75 8.66 9.13
C PHE A 158 -12.15 8.19 8.79
N TRP A 159 -13.00 8.14 9.80
CA TRP A 159 -14.34 7.60 9.68
C TRP A 159 -15.39 8.70 9.46
N LYS A 160 -16.42 8.37 8.70
CA LYS A 160 -17.64 9.17 8.66
C LYS A 160 -18.14 9.40 10.09
N GLY A 161 -18.47 10.64 10.44
CA GLY A 161 -18.92 11.02 11.78
C GLY A 161 -17.82 11.56 12.68
N GLU A 162 -16.55 11.50 12.29
CA GLU A 162 -15.45 12.08 13.04
C GLU A 162 -15.34 13.60 12.83
N LYS A 163 -14.97 14.31 13.90
CA LYS A 163 -14.70 15.75 13.81
C LYS A 163 -13.31 15.99 13.25
N VAL A 164 -13.22 16.76 12.17
CA VAL A 164 -11.96 17.05 11.48
C VAL A 164 -11.02 17.86 12.37
N THR A 165 -9.83 17.33 12.59
CA THR A 165 -8.74 17.98 13.33
C THR A 165 -7.71 18.60 12.37
N LYS A 166 -6.83 19.44 12.92
CA LYS A 166 -5.70 20.02 12.17
C LYS A 166 -4.74 18.93 11.65
N ASN A 167 -4.54 17.87 12.43
CA ASN A 167 -3.65 16.77 12.04
C ASN A 167 -4.27 15.90 10.92
N MET A 168 -5.59 15.70 10.94
CA MET A 168 -6.29 15.06 9.83
C MET A 168 -6.13 15.84 8.52
N ILE A 169 -6.23 17.17 8.56
CA ILE A 169 -6.00 18.04 7.41
C ILE A 169 -4.57 17.87 6.88
N LYS A 170 -3.56 17.90 7.76
CA LYS A 170 -2.15 17.70 7.37
C LYS A 170 -1.92 16.34 6.71
N LEU A 171 -2.51 15.27 7.24
CA LEU A 171 -2.36 13.94 6.68
C LEU A 171 -3.04 13.83 5.30
N MET A 172 -4.22 14.39 5.13
CA MET A 172 -4.88 14.44 3.81
C MET A 172 -4.05 15.23 2.78
N GLN A 173 -3.47 16.36 3.18
CA GLN A 173 -2.56 17.14 2.32
C GLN A 173 -1.29 16.35 1.96
N TYR A 174 -0.72 15.63 2.93
CA TYR A 174 0.41 14.74 2.70
C TYR A 174 0.10 13.69 1.64
N TYR A 175 -1.03 13.00 1.74
CA TYR A 175 -1.45 12.02 0.73
C TYR A 175 -1.57 12.64 -0.67
N LEU A 176 -2.18 13.81 -0.77
CA LEU A 176 -2.34 14.51 -2.06
C LEU A 176 -0.99 14.92 -2.65
N SER A 177 -0.09 15.47 -1.83
CA SER A 177 1.26 15.89 -2.29
C SER A 177 2.11 14.71 -2.75
N HIS A 178 1.87 13.50 -2.23
CA HIS A 178 2.58 12.27 -2.61
C HIS A 178 1.82 11.46 -3.67
N SER A 179 0.76 12.03 -4.26
CA SER A 179 -0.06 11.37 -5.30
C SER A 179 -0.65 10.03 -4.85
N VAL A 180 -0.94 9.89 -3.56
CA VAL A 180 -1.66 8.74 -3.04
C VAL A 180 -3.12 8.85 -3.47
N ARG A 181 -3.68 7.79 -4.05
CA ARG A 181 -5.11 7.76 -4.35
C ARG A 181 -5.89 7.69 -3.03
N VAL A 182 -6.78 8.64 -2.81
CA VAL A 182 -7.60 8.69 -1.59
C VAL A 182 -9.07 8.79 -1.98
N GLU A 183 -9.86 7.79 -1.57
CA GLU A 183 -11.32 7.89 -1.65
C GLU A 183 -11.84 8.80 -0.54
N GLY A 184 -12.88 9.58 -0.84
CA GLY A 184 -13.42 10.60 0.08
C GLY A 184 -12.84 12.00 -0.16
N ILE A 185 -11.83 12.12 -1.02
CA ILE A 185 -11.28 13.42 -1.44
C ILE A 185 -11.51 13.62 -2.94
N LYS A 186 -12.03 14.78 -3.34
CA LYS A 186 -12.21 15.18 -4.75
C LYS A 186 -11.80 16.63 -4.93
N ASN A 187 -10.84 16.92 -5.83
CA ASN A 187 -10.39 18.28 -6.13
C ASN A 187 -10.10 19.09 -4.85
N ASP A 188 -9.28 18.56 -3.94
CA ASP A 188 -8.93 19.14 -2.65
C ASP A 188 -10.11 19.44 -1.72
N LYS A 189 -11.25 18.77 -1.93
CA LYS A 189 -12.45 18.89 -1.11
C LYS A 189 -12.82 17.57 -0.47
N ILE A 190 -13.43 17.65 0.70
CA ILE A 190 -14.03 16.53 1.44
C ILE A 190 -15.49 16.79 1.72
N LEU A 191 -16.26 15.73 1.91
CA LEU A 191 -17.67 15.82 2.24
C LEU A 191 -17.84 15.97 3.74
N VAL A 192 -18.51 17.02 4.19
CA VAL A 192 -18.79 17.27 5.61
C VAL A 192 -20.28 17.45 5.84
N LYS A 193 -20.70 17.16 7.07
CA LYS A 193 -22.09 17.34 7.51
C LYS A 193 -22.48 18.81 7.39
N ASP A 194 -23.68 19.06 6.88
CA ASP A 194 -24.35 20.33 6.95
C ASP A 194 -24.83 20.60 8.39
N GLU A 195 -24.85 21.86 8.79
CA GLU A 195 -25.18 22.26 10.18
C GLU A 195 -26.66 22.04 10.53
#